data_a39441df7b1e7999f44a828139cb3ff7
#
_entry.id   a39441df7b1e7999f44a828139cb3ff7
#
_cell.length_a   1.000
_cell.length_b   1.000
_cell.length_c   1.000
_cell.angle_alpha   90.00
_cell.angle_beta   90.00
_cell.angle_gamma   90.00
#
_symmetry.space_group_name_H-M   'P 1'
#
loop_
_entity.id
_entity.type
_entity.pdbx_description
1 polymer ?
#
loop_
_entity_poly.entity_id
_entity_poly.type
_entity_poly.pdbx_seq_one_letter_code
_entity_poly.pdbx_strand_id
1 'polypeptide(L)' 'MADEERELWQVGDVRCVMISCCTGAELQLRRNDEMLLRELYPMKSDLYERARALRSSWSTPDQIGSRR' A
#
# COMPACT_ATOMS: atom_id res chain seq x y z
N MET A 1 10.34 -9.29 -19.14
CA MET A 1 10.26 -9.96 -18.05
C MET A 1 9.07 -9.66 -17.24
N ALA A 2 8.72 -10.48 -16.41
CA ALA A 2 7.50 -10.29 -15.67
C ALA A 2 7.64 -9.21 -14.65
N ASP A 3 6.54 -8.62 -14.29
CA ASP A 3 6.51 -7.62 -13.24
C ASP A 3 6.78 -8.32 -11.92
N GLU A 4 7.37 -7.61 -11.01
CA GLU A 4 7.70 -8.16 -9.72
C GLU A 4 6.77 -7.59 -8.68
N GLU A 5 6.17 -8.45 -7.91
CA GLU A 5 5.24 -8.03 -6.86
C GLU A 5 5.90 -8.20 -5.50
N ARG A 6 5.80 -7.18 -4.65
CA ARG A 6 6.39 -7.22 -3.33
C ARG A 6 5.39 -6.69 -2.31
N GLU A 7 5.20 -7.44 -1.24
CA GLU A 7 4.35 -6.99 -0.16
C GLU A 7 5.13 -6.02 0.71
N LEU A 8 4.61 -4.81 0.89
CA LEU A 8 5.27 -3.78 1.69
C LEU A 8 4.86 -3.86 3.15
N TRP A 9 3.59 -4.10 3.43
CA TRP A 9 3.11 -4.27 4.78
C TRP A 9 1.73 -4.91 4.76
N GLN A 10 1.31 -5.38 5.93
CA GLN A 10 0.00 -5.96 6.09
C GLN A 10 -0.53 -5.59 7.46
N VAL A 11 -1.75 -5.09 7.51
CA VAL A 11 -2.42 -4.75 8.76
C VAL A 11 -3.78 -5.44 8.73
N GLY A 12 -3.98 -6.39 9.62
CA GLY A 12 -5.20 -7.17 9.63
C GLY A 12 -5.37 -7.92 8.32
N ASP A 13 -6.47 -7.71 7.64
CA ASP A 13 -6.71 -8.36 6.36
C ASP A 13 -6.40 -7.44 5.17
N VAL A 14 -5.76 -6.31 5.42
CA VAL A 14 -5.40 -5.37 4.37
C VAL A 14 -3.91 -5.51 4.08
N ARG A 15 -3.57 -5.67 2.80
CA ARG A 15 -2.19 -5.79 2.35
C ARG A 15 -1.85 -4.68 1.37
N CYS A 16 -0.65 -4.14 1.51
CA CYS A 16 -0.15 -3.14 0.59
C CYS A 16 0.95 -3.79 -0.23
N VAL A 17 0.82 -3.79 -1.54
CA VAL A 17 1.82 -4.39 -2.41
C VAL A 17 2.30 -3.40 -3.45
N MET A 18 3.52 -3.61 -3.90
CA MET A 18 4.11 -2.83 -4.97
C MET A 18 4.40 -3.76 -6.14
N ILE A 19 4.00 -3.36 -7.32
CA ILE A 19 4.29 -4.11 -8.52
C ILE A 19 5.21 -3.28 -9.38
N SER A 20 6.45 -3.73 -9.55
CA SER A 20 7.43 -3.02 -10.34
C SER A 20 7.18 -3.25 -11.82
N CYS A 21 7.35 -2.21 -12.60
CA CYS A 21 7.26 -2.34 -14.04
C CYS A 21 8.28 -1.42 -14.68
N CYS A 22 8.41 -1.48 -15.99
CA CYS A 22 9.46 -0.74 -16.67
C CYS A 22 9.25 0.77 -16.63
N THR A 23 8.03 1.23 -16.39
CA THR A 23 7.75 2.65 -16.36
C THR A 23 7.57 3.18 -14.94
N GLY A 24 7.88 2.37 -13.94
CA GLY A 24 7.74 2.81 -12.56
C GLY A 24 7.22 1.69 -11.69
N ALA A 25 6.27 2.01 -10.84
CA ALA A 25 5.70 0.99 -9.96
C ALA A 25 4.24 1.32 -9.68
N GLU A 26 3.50 0.28 -9.37
CA GLU A 26 2.08 0.42 -9.04
C GLU A 26 1.88 0.06 -7.58
N LEU A 27 1.17 0.91 -6.86
CA LEU A 27 0.83 0.68 -5.46
C LEU A 27 -0.57 0.12 -5.41
N GLN A 28 -0.75 -1.00 -4.73
CA GLN A 28 -2.06 -1.62 -4.59
C GLN A 28 -2.35 -1.90 -3.13
N LEU A 29 -3.58 -1.62 -2.73
CA LEU A 29 -4.04 -1.91 -1.41
C LEU A 29 -5.17 -2.91 -1.57
N ARG A 30 -5.05 -4.07 -0.94
CA ARG A 30 -6.00 -5.15 -1.11
C ARG A 30 -6.52 -5.64 0.23
N ARG A 31 -7.80 -5.99 0.25
CA ARG A 31 -8.39 -6.64 1.40
C ARG A 31 -8.96 -7.95 0.89
N ASN A 32 -8.37 -9.06 1.31
CA ASN A 32 -8.76 -10.37 0.78
C ASN A 32 -8.64 -10.33 -0.74
N ASP A 33 -9.72 -10.51 -1.46
CA ASP A 33 -9.69 -10.49 -2.91
C ASP A 33 -10.10 -9.16 -3.48
N GLU A 34 -10.36 -8.19 -2.63
CA GLU A 34 -10.88 -6.92 -3.09
C GLU A 34 -9.77 -5.89 -3.24
N MET A 35 -9.77 -5.17 -4.37
CA MET A 35 -8.81 -4.10 -4.60
C MET A 35 -9.39 -2.82 -4.03
N LEU A 36 -8.73 -2.29 -3.01
CA LEU A 36 -9.20 -1.07 -2.36
C LEU A 36 -8.63 0.18 -3.00
N LEU A 37 -7.38 0.10 -3.48
CA LEU A 37 -6.71 1.27 -4.01
C LEU A 37 -5.66 0.84 -5.01
N ARG A 38 -5.45 1.66 -6.03
CA ARG A 38 -4.48 1.37 -7.06
C ARG A 38 -3.94 2.68 -7.59
N GLU A 39 -2.66 2.90 -7.46
CA GLU A 39 -2.03 4.14 -7.90
C GLU A 39 -0.73 3.83 -8.61
N LEU A 40 -0.41 4.64 -9.62
CA LEU A 40 0.81 4.48 -10.36
C LEU A 40 1.81 5.57 -9.99
N TYR A 41 3.06 5.18 -9.82
CA TYR A 41 4.11 6.12 -9.45
C TYR A 41 5.32 5.92 -10.34
N PRO A 42 5.79 6.97 -11.01
CA PRO A 42 7.00 6.83 -11.82
C PRO A 42 8.23 6.59 -10.95
N MET A 43 8.21 7.11 -9.71
CA MET A 43 9.34 6.98 -8.80
C MET A 43 8.96 6.12 -7.62
N LYS A 44 9.77 5.11 -7.34
CA LYS A 44 9.49 4.21 -6.22
C LYS A 44 9.52 4.92 -4.89
N SER A 45 10.36 5.95 -4.76
CA SER A 45 10.44 6.68 -3.50
C SER A 45 9.11 7.32 -3.13
N ASP A 46 8.40 7.84 -4.13
CA ASP A 46 7.09 8.43 -3.89
C ASP A 46 6.09 7.36 -3.48
N LEU A 47 6.19 6.20 -4.10
CA LEU A 47 5.32 5.09 -3.77
C LEU A 47 5.54 4.65 -2.32
N TYR A 48 6.79 4.57 -1.90
CA TYR A 48 7.11 4.15 -0.54
C TYR A 48 6.58 5.15 0.49
N GLU A 49 6.65 6.43 0.17
CA GLU A 49 6.10 7.46 1.05
C GLU A 49 4.60 7.33 1.19
N ARG A 50 3.95 7.10 0.07
CA ARG A 50 2.50 6.92 0.07
C ARG A 50 2.11 5.66 0.87
N ALA A 51 2.87 4.59 0.66
CA ALA A 51 2.61 3.34 1.37
C ALA A 51 2.74 3.53 2.87
N ARG A 52 3.74 4.30 3.29
CA ARG A 52 3.94 4.57 4.70
C ARG A 52 2.77 5.37 5.28
N ALA A 53 2.31 6.37 4.54
CA ALA A 53 1.19 7.18 4.99
C ALA A 53 -0.08 6.32 5.11
N LEU A 54 -0.28 5.43 4.14
CA LEU A 54 -1.44 4.56 4.18
C LEU A 54 -1.37 3.60 5.37
N ARG A 55 -0.19 3.08 5.65
CA ARG A 55 -0.03 2.18 6.78
C ARG A 55 -0.40 2.88 8.08
N SER A 56 0.04 4.11 8.21
CA SER A 56 -0.27 4.89 9.38
C SER A 56 -1.77 5.04 9.55
N SER A 57 -2.44 5.32 8.45
CA SER A 57 -3.88 5.50 8.44
C SER A 57 -4.61 4.21 8.82
N TRP A 58 -4.14 3.08 8.33
CA TRP A 58 -4.80 1.80 8.58
C TRP A 58 -4.45 1.18 9.92
N SER A 59 -3.32 1.57 10.48
CA SER A 59 -2.90 0.95 11.72
C SER A 59 -3.27 1.72 12.96
N THR A 60 -3.97 2.85 12.82
CA THR A 60 -4.30 3.58 13.95
C THR A 60 -5.63 3.36 14.36
N PRO A 61 -5.98 2.48 14.83
CA PRO A 61 -7.27 2.34 15.10
C PRO A 61 -7.57 3.02 16.24
N ASP A 62 -7.69 2.98 16.50
CA ASP A 62 -8.07 3.32 17.48
C ASP A 62 -7.47 4.17 18.16
N GLN A 63 -6.82 4.32 18.05
CA GLN A 63 -6.28 5.15 18.61
C GLN A 63 -6.90 6.23 18.66
N ILE A 64 -7.28 6.33 18.25
CA ILE A 64 -7.77 7.16 18.27
C ILE A 64 -8.69 7.30 18.69
N GLY A 65 -8.95 7.04 18.56
CA GLY A 65 -9.75 7.20 18.86
C GLY A 65 -10.14 7.21 19.78
N SER A 66 -10.08 7.04 19.97
CA SER A 66 -10.40 7.04 20.76
C SER A 66 -10.44 7.97 21.40
N ARG A 67 -10.19 8.51 21.38
CA ARG A 67 -10.24 9.32 21.83
C ARG A 67 -10.82 10.04 21.96
N ARG A 68 -10.90 10.13 21.84
CA ARG A 68 -11.33 10.86 21.84
C ARG A 68 -11.83 11.19 22.10
#